data_1aaf6863c0c08d2147477449be8005fc
#
_entry.id   1aaf6863c0c08d2147477449be8005fc
#
_cell.length_a   1.000
_cell.length_b   1.000
_cell.length_c   1.000
_cell.angle_alpha   90.00
_cell.angle_beta   90.00
_cell.angle_gamma   90.00
#
_symmetry.space_group_name_H-M   'P 1'
#
loop_
_entity.id
_entity.type
_entity.pdbx_description
1 polymer ?
#
loop_
_entity_poly.entity_id
_entity_poly.type
_entity_poly.pdbx_seq_one_letter_code
_entity_poly.pdbx_strand_id
1 'polypeptide(L)'
;MVQLSREETFLLLTCRPDLTPSDDVRLQRIVDSDLDWSFVLWRAESYQTLPLCGFHLNRLALLPRTPEWVVHYIHMWSQLSKARSEVQFRRLGELLGHFRACDLEHYLFKGPLLAALLYSDPALRPMQDLDIMVRKADVWRVQKELYRLGYQHGVFNPADGVFTHMFRKITHQTLEHKYALHSVTMVEEIRPKFDTTQIAPEWRTRQIKSFVQDDGSVRMPVFVDIHFSLGAGMEEVDVWRGAGPRRLLGREVHCQSLTSVLWFSAARIYFEAYQHGTLKLQMLGDIDALLRLHAEDIDWPELLAVAGKYGFSAAIFYVLEQVRRLFDAPVPLKVLALLMPDQQGRPDEADFGDIVPKLLSRTVISDLQLA
;
A
#
# COMPACT_ATOMS: atom_id res chain seq x y z
N MET A 1 -4.29 -27.68 3.42
CA MET A 1 -4.76 -26.30 3.24
C MET A 1 -5.58 -25.91 4.48
N VAL A 2 -5.25 -24.82 5.13
CA VAL A 2 -6.07 -24.27 6.22
C VAL A 2 -7.43 -23.87 5.62
N GLN A 3 -8.52 -24.35 6.22
CA GLN A 3 -9.87 -24.00 5.77
C GLN A 3 -10.16 -22.57 6.24
N LEU A 4 -10.25 -21.63 5.32
CA LEU A 4 -10.57 -20.23 5.59
C LEU A 4 -12.05 -20.07 6.02
N SER A 5 -12.33 -19.17 6.95
CA SER A 5 -13.69 -18.78 7.29
C SER A 5 -14.35 -18.00 6.13
N ARG A 6 -15.65 -17.73 6.26
CA ARG A 6 -16.39 -16.90 5.29
C ARG A 6 -15.86 -15.47 5.27
N GLU A 7 -15.60 -14.91 6.43
CA GLU A 7 -15.03 -13.56 6.61
C GLU A 7 -13.63 -13.45 6.00
N GLU A 8 -12.76 -14.43 6.27
CA GLU A 8 -11.42 -14.48 5.68
C GLU A 8 -11.47 -14.60 4.16
N THR A 9 -12.41 -15.42 3.65
CA THR A 9 -12.65 -15.55 2.21
C THR A 9 -13.17 -14.26 1.61
N PHE A 10 -14.11 -13.57 2.29
CA PHE A 10 -14.59 -12.24 1.88
C PHE A 10 -13.45 -11.25 1.76
N LEU A 11 -12.59 -11.16 2.77
CA LEU A 11 -11.43 -10.25 2.78
C LEU A 11 -10.44 -10.54 1.66
N LEU A 12 -10.15 -11.82 1.39
CA LEU A 12 -9.28 -12.23 0.28
C LEU A 12 -9.87 -11.91 -1.09
N LEU A 13 -11.17 -12.07 -1.28
CA LEU A 13 -11.81 -11.69 -2.53
C LEU A 13 -11.75 -10.17 -2.72
N THR A 14 -12.16 -9.41 -1.71
CA THR A 14 -12.33 -7.96 -1.81
C THR A 14 -11.03 -7.15 -1.68
N CYS A 15 -9.87 -7.78 -1.49
CA CYS A 15 -8.59 -7.05 -1.48
C CYS A 15 -8.00 -6.85 -2.90
N ARG A 16 -8.59 -7.44 -3.93
CA ARG A 16 -8.16 -7.31 -5.33
C ARG A 16 -8.97 -6.24 -6.05
N PRO A 17 -8.37 -5.42 -6.93
CA PRO A 17 -9.13 -4.42 -7.69
C PRO A 17 -10.15 -5.04 -8.66
N ASP A 18 -9.83 -6.21 -9.24
CA ASP A 18 -10.71 -6.92 -10.16
C ASP A 18 -10.98 -8.35 -9.69
N LEU A 19 -12.21 -8.80 -9.91
CA LEU A 19 -12.67 -10.15 -9.62
C LEU A 19 -13.04 -10.88 -10.91
N THR A 20 -12.82 -12.19 -10.91
CA THR A 20 -13.34 -13.05 -11.98
C THR A 20 -14.86 -13.25 -11.81
N PRO A 21 -15.60 -13.65 -12.88
CA PRO A 21 -17.03 -13.98 -12.75
C PRO A 21 -17.32 -15.06 -11.69
N SER A 22 -16.41 -16.01 -11.50
CA SER A 22 -16.53 -17.02 -10.45
C SER A 22 -16.35 -16.46 -9.05
N ASP A 23 -15.44 -15.48 -8.89
CA ASP A 23 -15.26 -14.75 -7.63
C ASP A 23 -16.48 -13.89 -7.30
N ASP A 24 -17.11 -13.26 -8.29
CA ASP A 24 -18.34 -12.49 -8.12
C ASP A 24 -19.47 -13.36 -7.57
N VAL A 25 -19.68 -14.55 -8.14
CA VAL A 25 -20.68 -15.52 -7.66
C VAL A 25 -20.35 -16.00 -6.24
N ARG A 26 -19.06 -16.21 -5.95
CA ARG A 26 -18.62 -16.62 -4.61
C ARG A 26 -18.85 -15.53 -3.59
N LEU A 27 -18.53 -14.27 -3.93
CA LEU A 27 -18.74 -13.12 -3.06
C LEU A 27 -20.23 -12.91 -2.75
N GLN A 28 -21.11 -13.04 -3.75
CA GLN A 28 -22.56 -12.98 -3.54
C GLN A 28 -23.04 -14.02 -2.52
N ARG A 29 -22.62 -15.28 -2.66
CA ARG A 29 -22.99 -16.36 -1.72
C ARG A 29 -22.50 -16.11 -0.30
N ILE A 30 -21.32 -15.52 -0.17
CA ILE A 30 -20.75 -15.19 1.13
C ILE A 30 -21.54 -14.07 1.79
N VAL A 31 -21.91 -13.02 1.05
CA VAL A 31 -22.71 -11.90 1.58
C VAL A 31 -24.11 -12.35 1.98
N ASP A 32 -24.70 -13.32 1.27
CA ASP A 32 -26.01 -13.91 1.62
C ASP A 32 -25.95 -14.83 2.86
N SER A 33 -24.76 -15.08 3.40
CA SER A 33 -24.57 -15.81 4.65
C SER A 33 -24.48 -14.87 5.85
N ASP A 34 -24.60 -15.43 7.07
CA ASP A 34 -24.41 -14.67 8.30
C ASP A 34 -22.93 -14.36 8.52
N LEU A 35 -22.50 -13.14 8.14
CA LEU A 35 -21.15 -12.62 8.33
C LEU A 35 -21.02 -11.81 9.60
N ASP A 36 -19.92 -11.97 10.33
CA ASP A 36 -19.51 -11.02 11.34
C ASP A 36 -18.97 -9.74 10.68
N TRP A 37 -19.88 -8.80 10.37
CA TRP A 37 -19.53 -7.55 9.73
C TRP A 37 -18.61 -6.67 10.57
N SER A 38 -18.67 -6.75 11.90
CA SER A 38 -17.76 -6.01 12.78
C SER A 38 -16.34 -6.48 12.59
N PHE A 39 -16.11 -7.79 12.53
CA PHE A 39 -14.81 -8.36 12.23
C PHE A 39 -14.34 -8.03 10.81
N VAL A 40 -15.21 -8.20 9.81
CA VAL A 40 -14.90 -7.92 8.40
C VAL A 40 -14.43 -6.47 8.20
N LEU A 41 -15.22 -5.50 8.69
CA LEU A 41 -14.93 -4.08 8.49
C LEU A 41 -13.67 -3.65 9.23
N TRP A 42 -13.50 -4.12 10.48
CA TRP A 42 -12.30 -3.83 11.24
C TRP A 42 -11.02 -4.38 10.56
N ARG A 43 -11.09 -5.61 10.01
CA ARG A 43 -9.96 -6.20 9.25
C ARG A 43 -9.73 -5.50 7.92
N ALA A 44 -10.78 -5.21 7.16
CA ALA A 44 -10.66 -4.50 5.89
C ALA A 44 -10.02 -3.11 6.09
N GLU A 45 -10.37 -2.41 7.17
CA GLU A 45 -9.75 -1.16 7.57
C GLU A 45 -8.26 -1.35 7.87
N SER A 46 -7.92 -2.31 8.74
CA SER A 46 -6.53 -2.62 9.13
C SER A 46 -5.65 -3.00 7.93
N TYR A 47 -6.23 -3.71 6.97
CA TYR A 47 -5.57 -4.12 5.73
C TYR A 47 -5.60 -3.07 4.62
N GLN A 48 -6.24 -1.92 4.87
CA GLN A 48 -6.41 -0.83 3.89
C GLN A 48 -7.20 -1.24 2.65
N THR A 49 -8.11 -2.22 2.77
CA THR A 49 -8.93 -2.74 1.67
C THR A 49 -10.39 -2.31 1.75
N LEU A 50 -10.77 -1.54 2.77
CA LEU A 50 -12.16 -1.15 3.00
C LEU A 50 -12.82 -0.41 1.81
N PRO A 51 -12.14 0.54 1.09
CA PRO A 51 -12.71 1.13 -0.10
C PRO A 51 -12.98 0.12 -1.22
N LEU A 52 -12.12 -0.90 -1.37
CA LEU A 52 -12.36 -2.00 -2.32
C LEU A 52 -13.53 -2.87 -1.92
N CYS A 53 -13.69 -3.18 -0.63
CA CYS A 53 -14.88 -3.88 -0.13
C CYS A 53 -16.15 -3.13 -0.54
N GLY A 54 -16.20 -1.82 -0.28
CA GLY A 54 -17.32 -0.96 -0.69
C GLY A 54 -17.54 -0.93 -2.20
N PHE A 55 -16.46 -0.84 -2.98
CA PHE A 55 -16.52 -0.87 -4.44
C PHE A 55 -17.16 -2.16 -4.96
N HIS A 56 -16.71 -3.35 -4.50
CA HIS A 56 -17.25 -4.63 -4.95
C HIS A 56 -18.69 -4.84 -4.50
N LEU A 57 -19.03 -4.49 -3.26
CA LEU A 57 -20.40 -4.57 -2.77
C LEU A 57 -21.35 -3.67 -3.57
N ASN A 58 -20.93 -2.47 -3.92
CA ASN A 58 -21.70 -1.56 -4.76
C ASN A 58 -21.83 -2.06 -6.20
N ARG A 59 -20.72 -2.46 -6.83
CA ARG A 59 -20.67 -2.96 -8.21
C ARG A 59 -21.59 -4.16 -8.42
N LEU A 60 -21.71 -5.05 -7.44
CA LEU A 60 -22.54 -6.24 -7.48
C LEU A 60 -23.94 -6.02 -6.90
N ALA A 61 -24.33 -4.80 -6.57
CA ALA A 61 -25.59 -4.46 -5.92
C ALA A 61 -25.86 -5.26 -4.62
N LEU A 62 -24.80 -5.52 -3.85
CA LEU A 62 -24.88 -6.29 -2.61
C LEU A 62 -25.07 -5.42 -1.36
N LEU A 63 -24.80 -4.10 -1.42
CA LEU A 63 -24.97 -3.19 -0.28
C LEU A 63 -26.36 -3.29 0.36
N PRO A 64 -27.49 -3.36 -0.39
CA PRO A 64 -28.82 -3.51 0.21
C PRO A 64 -29.04 -4.83 0.97
N ARG A 65 -28.15 -5.81 0.81
CA ARG A 65 -28.18 -7.10 1.52
C ARG A 65 -27.37 -7.10 2.81
N THR A 66 -26.68 -5.99 3.10
CA THR A 66 -25.87 -5.82 4.32
C THR A 66 -26.66 -4.99 5.35
N PRO A 67 -26.33 -5.07 6.65
CA PRO A 67 -26.94 -4.22 7.66
C PRO A 67 -26.76 -2.72 7.35
N GLU A 68 -27.74 -1.89 7.69
CA GLU A 68 -27.73 -0.46 7.39
C GLU A 68 -26.47 0.26 7.95
N TRP A 69 -26.04 -0.08 9.15
CA TRP A 69 -24.83 0.49 9.74
C TRP A 69 -23.55 0.14 8.95
N VAL A 70 -23.52 -1.03 8.29
CA VAL A 70 -22.40 -1.44 7.39
C VAL A 70 -22.37 -0.54 6.16
N VAL A 71 -23.53 -0.29 5.56
CA VAL A 71 -23.66 0.62 4.41
C VAL A 71 -23.16 2.01 4.77
N HIS A 72 -23.62 2.52 5.92
CA HIS A 72 -23.21 3.83 6.41
C HIS A 72 -21.71 3.91 6.66
N TYR A 73 -21.15 2.93 7.36
CA TYR A 73 -19.71 2.85 7.65
C TYR A 73 -18.85 2.85 6.37
N ILE A 74 -19.18 1.96 5.42
CA ILE A 74 -18.47 1.86 4.13
C ILE A 74 -18.58 3.16 3.34
N HIS A 75 -19.76 3.77 3.31
CA HIS A 75 -19.98 5.04 2.61
C HIS A 75 -19.10 6.15 3.17
N MET A 76 -19.12 6.36 4.47
CA MET A 76 -18.32 7.40 5.13
C MET A 76 -16.81 7.20 4.91
N TRP A 77 -16.34 5.97 5.04
CA TRP A 77 -14.94 5.64 4.80
C TRP A 77 -14.53 5.85 3.35
N SER A 78 -15.36 5.46 2.39
CA SER A 78 -15.10 5.68 0.96
C SER A 78 -15.00 7.17 0.63
N GLN A 79 -15.86 8.00 1.19
CA GLN A 79 -15.82 9.46 1.03
C GLN A 79 -14.55 10.07 1.62
N LEU A 80 -14.15 9.67 2.81
CA LEU A 80 -12.90 10.13 3.44
C LEU A 80 -11.66 9.68 2.66
N SER A 81 -11.63 8.41 2.21
CA SER A 81 -10.55 7.88 1.39
C SER A 81 -10.42 8.66 0.08
N LYS A 82 -11.54 8.99 -0.56
CA LYS A 82 -11.56 9.79 -1.78
C LYS A 82 -11.03 11.19 -1.55
N ALA A 83 -11.53 11.88 -0.52
CA ALA A 83 -11.04 13.23 -0.18
C ALA A 83 -9.53 13.23 0.12
N ARG A 84 -9.05 12.22 0.84
CA ARG A 84 -7.62 12.04 1.11
C ARG A 84 -6.81 11.80 -0.15
N SER A 85 -7.26 10.89 -1.01
CA SER A 85 -6.61 10.59 -2.28
C SER A 85 -6.52 11.82 -3.18
N GLU A 86 -7.58 12.62 -3.28
CA GLU A 86 -7.60 13.87 -4.05
C GLU A 86 -6.54 14.87 -3.54
N VAL A 87 -6.42 15.03 -2.21
CA VAL A 87 -5.39 15.88 -1.60
C VAL A 87 -3.99 15.35 -1.89
N GLN A 88 -3.77 14.04 -1.69
CA GLN A 88 -2.47 13.41 -1.90
C GLN A 88 -2.02 13.53 -3.36
N PHE A 89 -2.87 13.22 -4.33
CA PHE A 89 -2.50 13.30 -5.75
C PHE A 89 -2.34 14.73 -6.26
N ARG A 90 -3.09 15.69 -5.72
CA ARG A 90 -2.87 17.10 -6.00
C ARG A 90 -1.49 17.54 -5.50
N ARG A 91 -1.15 17.24 -4.24
CA ARG A 91 0.16 17.56 -3.66
C ARG A 91 1.31 16.83 -4.35
N LEU A 92 1.09 15.58 -4.72
CA LEU A 92 2.06 14.83 -5.54
C LEU A 92 2.34 15.55 -6.86
N GLY A 93 1.29 15.99 -7.57
CA GLY A 93 1.45 16.72 -8.83
C GLY A 93 2.23 18.02 -8.67
N GLU A 94 2.00 18.77 -7.58
CA GLU A 94 2.74 20.00 -7.23
C GLU A 94 4.23 19.69 -6.94
N LEU A 95 4.51 18.64 -6.15
CA LEU A 95 5.88 18.21 -5.81
C LEU A 95 6.66 17.79 -7.06
N LEU A 96 6.09 16.93 -7.90
CA LEU A 96 6.77 16.47 -9.11
C LEU A 96 6.99 17.61 -10.10
N GLY A 97 6.05 18.56 -10.19
CA GLY A 97 6.21 19.77 -10.97
C GLY A 97 7.37 20.64 -10.46
N HIS A 98 7.45 20.82 -9.16
CA HIS A 98 8.52 21.59 -8.51
C HIS A 98 9.88 20.91 -8.68
N PHE A 99 9.98 19.60 -8.49
CA PHE A 99 11.23 18.86 -8.67
C PHE A 99 11.74 18.96 -10.11
N ARG A 100 10.86 18.87 -11.10
CA ARG A 100 11.23 19.13 -12.52
C ARG A 100 11.74 20.54 -12.75
N ALA A 101 11.07 21.54 -12.19
CA ALA A 101 11.51 22.95 -12.31
C ALA A 101 12.86 23.22 -11.65
N CYS A 102 13.25 22.40 -10.67
CA CYS A 102 14.54 22.46 -9.96
C CYS A 102 15.60 21.53 -10.58
N ASP A 103 15.31 20.85 -11.69
CA ASP A 103 16.20 19.86 -12.31
C ASP A 103 16.65 18.78 -11.31
N LEU A 104 15.67 18.22 -10.57
CA LEU A 104 15.86 17.12 -9.63
C LEU A 104 15.32 15.84 -10.25
N GLU A 105 16.22 14.90 -10.54
CA GLU A 105 15.82 13.60 -11.10
C GLU A 105 15.06 12.78 -10.06
N HIS A 106 13.89 12.26 -10.44
CA HIS A 106 13.01 11.53 -9.54
C HIS A 106 12.13 10.53 -10.30
N TYR A 107 11.62 9.54 -9.57
CA TYR A 107 10.55 8.67 -10.06
C TYR A 107 9.57 8.25 -8.97
N LEU A 108 8.34 7.92 -9.38
CA LEU A 108 7.32 7.35 -8.49
C LEU A 108 7.52 5.86 -8.30
N PHE A 109 7.27 5.39 -7.08
CA PHE A 109 7.24 3.97 -6.77
C PHE A 109 6.27 3.70 -5.61
N LYS A 110 6.08 2.43 -5.24
CA LYS A 110 5.17 2.00 -4.17
C LYS A 110 3.73 2.56 -4.31
N GLY A 111 3.20 3.12 -3.18
CA GLY A 111 1.83 3.57 -3.03
C GLY A 111 1.30 4.42 -4.17
N PRO A 112 1.90 5.57 -4.46
CA PRO A 112 1.42 6.48 -5.51
C PRO A 112 1.43 5.87 -6.91
N LEU A 113 2.47 5.09 -7.23
CA LEU A 113 2.56 4.40 -8.51
C LEU A 113 1.48 3.33 -8.64
N LEU A 114 1.37 2.44 -7.64
CA LEU A 114 0.42 1.33 -7.67
C LEU A 114 -1.03 1.80 -7.70
N ALA A 115 -1.38 2.84 -6.92
CA ALA A 115 -2.73 3.40 -6.92
C ALA A 115 -3.12 3.98 -8.29
N ALA A 116 -2.17 4.67 -8.96
CA ALA A 116 -2.43 5.28 -10.27
C ALA A 116 -2.37 4.28 -11.43
N LEU A 117 -1.66 3.16 -11.27
CA LEU A 117 -1.42 2.18 -12.32
C LEU A 117 -2.46 1.06 -12.35
N LEU A 118 -2.84 0.54 -11.16
CA LEU A 118 -3.58 -0.72 -11.02
C LEU A 118 -5.06 -0.53 -10.70
N TYR A 119 -5.49 0.66 -10.31
CA TYR A 119 -6.84 0.90 -9.82
C TYR A 119 -7.59 1.87 -10.73
N SER A 120 -8.86 1.59 -11.01
CA SER A 120 -9.73 2.46 -11.81
C SER A 120 -9.97 3.83 -11.16
N ASP A 121 -9.94 3.89 -9.83
CA ASP A 121 -9.92 5.11 -9.03
C ASP A 121 -8.81 4.96 -7.97
N PRO A 122 -7.82 5.85 -7.92
CA PRO A 122 -6.75 5.78 -6.90
C PRO A 122 -7.25 5.79 -5.46
N ALA A 123 -8.45 6.30 -5.19
CA ALA A 123 -9.08 6.29 -3.87
C ALA A 123 -9.40 4.88 -3.36
N LEU A 124 -9.51 3.89 -4.26
CA LEU A 124 -9.72 2.48 -3.91
C LEU A 124 -8.49 1.84 -3.26
N ARG A 125 -7.34 2.48 -3.41
CA ARG A 125 -6.07 2.08 -2.79
C ARG A 125 -5.57 3.14 -1.82
N PRO A 126 -6.04 3.16 -0.57
CA PRO A 126 -5.55 4.10 0.42
C PRO A 126 -4.04 4.06 0.58
N MET A 127 -3.43 5.24 0.71
CA MET A 127 -1.99 5.40 0.92
C MET A 127 -1.75 6.15 2.22
N GLN A 128 -0.66 5.84 2.92
CA GLN A 128 -0.26 6.59 4.11
C GLN A 128 0.66 7.76 3.76
N ASP A 129 1.52 7.55 2.79
CA ASP A 129 2.62 8.41 2.39
C ASP A 129 2.73 8.52 0.87
N LEU A 130 3.48 9.51 0.42
CA LEU A 130 3.88 9.72 -0.97
C LEU A 130 5.35 9.32 -1.08
N ASP A 131 5.60 8.12 -1.60
CA ASP A 131 6.96 7.62 -1.81
C ASP A 131 7.53 8.16 -3.13
N ILE A 132 8.65 8.87 -3.05
CA ILE A 132 9.36 9.42 -4.21
C ILE A 132 10.84 9.02 -4.12
N MET A 133 11.35 8.43 -5.20
CA MET A 133 12.77 8.12 -5.34
C MET A 133 13.50 9.30 -5.95
N VAL A 134 14.68 9.62 -5.39
CA VAL A 134 15.57 10.67 -5.91
C VAL A 134 17.01 10.14 -5.96
N ARG A 135 17.90 10.83 -6.71
CA ARG A 135 19.33 10.52 -6.68
C ARG A 135 19.90 10.78 -5.29
N LYS A 136 20.76 9.88 -4.82
CA LYS A 136 21.42 10.02 -3.51
C LYS A 136 22.20 11.33 -3.40
N ALA A 137 22.80 11.80 -4.49
CA ALA A 137 23.53 13.07 -4.55
C ALA A 137 22.62 14.31 -4.34
N ASP A 138 21.33 14.22 -4.70
CA ASP A 138 20.39 15.33 -4.64
C ASP A 138 19.58 15.40 -3.33
N VAL A 139 19.73 14.44 -2.43
CA VAL A 139 18.93 14.31 -1.21
C VAL A 139 18.86 15.62 -0.40
N TRP A 140 20.00 16.33 -0.27
CA TRP A 140 20.05 17.62 0.47
C TRP A 140 19.31 18.74 -0.24
N ARG A 141 19.37 18.77 -1.57
CA ARG A 141 18.64 19.74 -2.39
C ARG A 141 17.14 19.48 -2.27
N VAL A 142 16.73 18.22 -2.39
CA VAL A 142 15.32 17.79 -2.25
C VAL A 142 14.78 18.17 -0.88
N GLN A 143 15.49 17.89 0.20
CA GLN A 143 15.05 18.28 1.56
C GLN A 143 14.85 19.79 1.70
N LYS A 144 15.80 20.58 1.17
CA LYS A 144 15.70 22.03 1.20
C LYS A 144 14.47 22.54 0.44
N GLU A 145 14.18 21.96 -0.73
CA GLU A 145 13.01 22.31 -1.51
C GLU A 145 11.69 21.91 -0.83
N LEU A 146 11.64 20.75 -0.18
CA LEU A 146 10.48 20.34 0.63
C LEU A 146 10.20 21.34 1.76
N TYR A 147 11.24 21.81 2.46
CA TYR A 147 11.05 22.83 3.51
C TYR A 147 10.57 24.17 2.93
N ARG A 148 11.04 24.58 1.74
CA ARG A 148 10.56 25.79 1.05
C ARG A 148 9.08 25.68 0.67
N LEU A 149 8.61 24.47 0.36
CA LEU A 149 7.21 24.20 0.08
C LEU A 149 6.35 24.06 1.34
N GLY A 150 6.94 24.17 2.54
CA GLY A 150 6.24 24.14 3.82
C GLY A 150 6.12 22.74 4.44
N TYR A 151 6.74 21.71 3.85
CA TYR A 151 6.84 20.41 4.51
C TYR A 151 7.83 20.47 5.66
N GLN A 152 7.53 19.75 6.75
CA GLN A 152 8.35 19.78 7.96
C GLN A 152 8.42 18.40 8.61
N HIS A 153 9.49 18.12 9.34
CA HIS A 153 9.53 16.95 10.20
C HIS A 153 8.68 17.18 11.44
N GLY A 154 7.91 16.16 11.79
CA GLY A 154 7.04 16.21 12.95
C GLY A 154 6.12 15.02 13.06
N VAL A 155 5.24 15.07 14.05
CA VAL A 155 4.21 14.09 14.31
C VAL A 155 2.84 14.75 14.27
N PHE A 156 1.96 14.23 13.44
CA PHE A 156 0.55 14.61 13.46
C PHE A 156 -0.20 13.65 14.37
N ASN A 157 -0.90 14.22 15.38
CA ASN A 157 -1.75 13.46 16.27
C ASN A 157 -3.20 13.47 15.72
N PRO A 158 -3.74 12.32 15.26
CA PRO A 158 -5.09 12.28 14.72
C PRO A 158 -6.19 12.41 15.79
N ALA A 159 -5.86 12.32 17.08
CA ALA A 159 -6.84 12.45 18.17
C ALA A 159 -7.24 13.92 18.45
N ASP A 160 -6.34 14.86 18.20
CA ASP A 160 -6.55 16.29 18.44
C ASP A 160 -6.23 17.18 17.24
N GLY A 161 -5.73 16.59 16.15
CA GLY A 161 -5.35 17.29 14.94
C GLY A 161 -4.09 18.16 15.08
N VAL A 162 -3.33 18.02 16.17
CA VAL A 162 -2.14 18.81 16.41
C VAL A 162 -0.94 18.26 15.65
N PHE A 163 -0.21 19.13 14.98
CA PHE A 163 1.08 18.80 14.40
C PHE A 163 2.21 19.33 15.30
N THR A 164 3.00 18.41 15.83
CA THR A 164 4.16 18.75 16.68
C THR A 164 5.43 18.68 15.84
N HIS A 165 6.12 19.80 15.71
CA HIS A 165 7.39 19.89 14.99
C HIS A 165 8.48 19.10 15.70
N MET A 166 9.33 18.42 14.92
CA MET A 166 10.50 17.72 15.42
C MET A 166 11.73 18.14 14.64
N PHE A 167 12.79 18.50 15.36
CA PHE A 167 14.07 18.73 14.71
C PHE A 167 14.70 17.39 14.32
N ARG A 168 15.01 17.21 13.04
CA ARG A 168 15.72 16.04 12.53
C ARG A 168 16.95 16.49 11.76
N LYS A 169 18.12 16.15 12.30
CA LYS A 169 19.39 16.40 11.60
C LYS A 169 19.71 15.19 10.73
N ILE A 170 19.83 15.40 9.42
CA ILE A 170 20.39 14.40 8.51
C ILE A 170 21.90 14.55 8.56
N THR A 171 22.60 13.45 8.66
CA THR A 171 24.07 13.39 8.66
C THR A 171 24.54 12.53 7.48
N HIS A 172 25.84 12.60 7.14
CA HIS A 172 26.42 11.69 6.16
C HIS A 172 26.21 10.22 6.56
N GLN A 173 26.30 9.87 7.85
CA GLN A 173 25.98 8.53 8.34
C GLN A 173 24.53 8.12 8.05
N THR A 174 23.57 9.05 8.03
CA THR A 174 22.19 8.74 7.62
C THR A 174 22.15 8.25 6.18
N LEU A 175 22.93 8.85 5.27
CA LEU A 175 22.98 8.46 3.87
C LEU A 175 23.75 7.16 3.63
N GLU A 176 24.65 6.75 4.53
CA GLU A 176 25.41 5.51 4.42
C GLU A 176 24.62 4.29 4.90
N HIS A 177 23.80 4.46 5.96
CA HIS A 177 23.14 3.34 6.65
C HIS A 177 21.63 3.27 6.43
N LYS A 178 21.03 4.26 5.75
CA LYS A 178 19.60 4.28 5.45
C LYS A 178 19.37 4.27 3.94
N TYR A 179 18.12 3.98 3.57
CA TYR A 179 17.64 3.98 2.18
C TYR A 179 16.63 5.10 1.91
N ALA A 180 16.19 5.81 2.97
CA ALA A 180 15.22 6.90 2.89
C ALA A 180 15.54 7.98 3.95
N LEU A 181 15.05 9.19 3.70
CA LEU A 181 14.98 10.24 4.71
C LEU A 181 13.87 9.95 5.73
N HIS A 182 13.92 10.65 6.86
CA HIS A 182 12.76 10.71 7.73
C HIS A 182 11.62 11.43 7.00
N SER A 183 10.41 10.90 7.15
CA SER A 183 9.19 11.48 6.59
C SER A 183 9.06 12.96 6.93
N VAL A 184 8.63 13.74 5.95
CA VAL A 184 8.21 15.14 6.15
C VAL A 184 6.71 15.23 5.91
N THR A 185 6.06 16.18 6.57
CA THR A 185 4.62 16.31 6.61
C THR A 185 4.19 17.74 6.33
N MET A 186 3.11 17.87 5.56
CA MET A 186 2.31 19.08 5.46
C MET A 186 0.91 18.76 5.94
N VAL A 187 0.31 19.61 6.75
CA VAL A 187 -1.09 19.44 7.18
C VAL A 187 -1.97 20.40 6.36
N GLU A 188 -2.94 19.82 5.67
CA GLU A 188 -3.96 20.57 4.95
C GLU A 188 -5.27 20.57 5.70
N GLU A 189 -5.96 21.70 5.66
CA GLU A 189 -7.33 21.82 6.11
C GLU A 189 -8.24 21.88 4.88
N ILE A 190 -9.20 20.96 4.82
CA ILE A 190 -10.14 20.89 3.70
C ILE A 190 -11.58 20.92 4.23
N ARG A 191 -12.51 21.34 3.38
CA ARG A 191 -13.94 21.13 3.58
C ARG A 191 -14.42 20.09 2.57
N PRO A 192 -14.63 18.83 3.01
CA PRO A 192 -15.14 17.78 2.13
C PRO A 192 -16.53 18.13 1.57
N LYS A 193 -16.87 17.53 0.43
CA LYS A 193 -18.18 17.73 -0.22
C LYS A 193 -19.32 16.94 0.44
N PHE A 194 -19.02 16.19 1.48
CA PHE A 194 -19.98 15.40 2.24
C PHE A 194 -20.00 15.86 3.71
N ASP A 195 -21.09 15.57 4.39
CA ASP A 195 -21.29 15.96 5.78
C ASP A 195 -20.46 15.07 6.74
N THR A 196 -19.33 15.58 7.19
CA THR A 196 -18.43 14.87 8.12
C THR A 196 -18.96 14.81 9.54
N THR A 197 -19.99 15.60 9.89
CA THR A 197 -20.61 15.57 11.24
C THR A 197 -21.36 14.27 11.47
N GLN A 198 -21.76 13.58 10.40
CA GLN A 198 -22.40 12.26 10.45
C GLN A 198 -21.41 11.12 10.73
N ILE A 199 -20.09 11.37 10.72
CA ILE A 199 -19.11 10.38 11.12
C ILE A 199 -19.22 10.18 12.63
N ALA A 200 -19.54 8.95 13.05
CA ALA A 200 -19.63 8.61 14.46
C ALA A 200 -18.33 8.96 15.20
N PRO A 201 -18.39 9.56 16.40
CA PRO A 201 -17.19 10.02 17.12
C PRO A 201 -16.11 8.94 17.28
N GLU A 202 -16.51 7.70 17.55
CA GLU A 202 -15.63 6.55 17.68
C GLU A 202 -14.93 6.16 16.36
N TRP A 203 -15.46 6.59 15.22
CA TRP A 203 -14.84 6.34 13.92
C TRP A 203 -13.89 7.47 13.49
N ARG A 204 -14.02 8.66 14.07
CA ARG A 204 -13.21 9.83 13.70
C ARG A 204 -11.73 9.66 14.00
N THR A 205 -11.39 8.86 15.01
CA THR A 205 -10.00 8.62 15.46
C THR A 205 -9.35 7.41 14.82
N ARG A 206 -10.11 6.59 14.07
CA ARG A 206 -9.57 5.38 13.46
C ARG A 206 -8.84 5.72 12.17
N GLN A 207 -7.75 5.10 11.99
CA GLN A 207 -6.84 4.85 10.85
C GLN A 207 -6.67 5.85 9.67
N ILE A 208 -7.55 6.79 9.38
CA ILE A 208 -7.31 7.77 8.29
C ILE A 208 -6.28 8.83 8.69
N LYS A 209 -5.59 8.72 9.80
CA LYS A 209 -4.60 9.73 10.24
C LYS A 209 -5.02 11.19 9.94
N SER A 210 -6.32 11.45 9.97
CA SER A 210 -6.94 12.74 9.72
C SER A 210 -7.77 13.12 10.92
N PHE A 211 -7.94 14.41 11.16
CA PHE A 211 -8.73 14.91 12.27
C PHE A 211 -9.97 15.65 11.74
N VAL A 212 -11.15 15.17 12.09
CA VAL A 212 -12.42 15.81 11.76
C VAL A 212 -12.75 16.84 12.85
N GLN A 213 -12.88 18.10 12.46
CA GLN A 213 -13.18 19.20 13.36
C GLN A 213 -14.70 19.33 13.58
N ASP A 214 -15.11 20.01 14.65
CA ASP A 214 -16.53 20.19 14.98
C ASP A 214 -17.30 21.02 13.94
N ASP A 215 -16.60 21.89 13.19
CA ASP A 215 -17.18 22.67 12.11
C ASP A 215 -17.30 21.89 10.78
N GLY A 216 -16.99 20.59 10.79
CA GLY A 216 -17.03 19.71 9.64
C GLY A 216 -15.80 19.81 8.71
N SER A 217 -14.85 20.69 8.99
CA SER A 217 -13.57 20.68 8.27
C SER A 217 -12.70 19.50 8.71
N VAL A 218 -11.75 19.11 7.85
CA VAL A 218 -10.85 17.96 8.11
C VAL A 218 -9.41 18.40 7.94
N ARG A 219 -8.61 18.19 8.97
CA ARG A 219 -7.14 18.35 8.91
C ARG A 219 -6.51 17.04 8.44
N MET A 220 -5.88 17.08 7.27
CA MET A 220 -5.28 15.93 6.60
C MET A 220 -3.76 16.10 6.51
N PRO A 221 -2.98 15.24 7.18
CA PRO A 221 -1.54 15.22 6.98
C PRO A 221 -1.21 14.55 5.63
N VAL A 222 -0.35 15.18 4.87
CA VAL A 222 0.29 14.64 3.66
C VAL A 222 1.73 14.31 4.03
N PHE A 223 2.02 13.03 4.19
CA PHE A 223 3.35 12.52 4.47
C PHE A 223 4.09 12.30 3.16
N VAL A 224 5.36 12.68 3.10
CA VAL A 224 6.25 12.46 1.95
C VAL A 224 7.50 11.74 2.42
N ASP A 225 7.75 10.59 1.82
CA ASP A 225 8.92 9.77 2.06
C ASP A 225 9.86 9.86 0.86
N ILE A 226 11.01 10.49 1.07
CA ILE A 226 12.05 10.60 0.06
C ILE A 226 13.01 9.43 0.23
N HIS A 227 13.05 8.59 -0.81
CA HIS A 227 13.96 7.47 -0.90
C HIS A 227 15.12 7.77 -1.85
N PHE A 228 16.26 7.18 -1.58
CA PHE A 228 17.44 7.24 -2.44
C PHE A 228 18.03 5.83 -2.68
N SER A 229 17.39 4.81 -2.11
CA SER A 229 17.64 3.41 -2.38
C SER A 229 16.40 2.57 -2.09
N LEU A 230 16.31 1.36 -2.62
CA LEU A 230 15.28 0.38 -2.32
C LEU A 230 15.61 -0.49 -1.11
N GLY A 231 16.86 -0.47 -0.67
CA GLY A 231 17.34 -1.20 0.49
C GLY A 231 18.79 -0.85 0.82
N ALA A 232 19.24 -1.18 2.03
CA ALA A 232 20.62 -0.98 2.42
C ALA A 232 21.57 -1.81 1.53
N GLY A 233 22.63 -1.20 1.03
CA GLY A 233 23.65 -1.87 0.23
C GLY A 233 23.29 -2.12 -1.24
N MET A 234 22.12 -1.65 -1.71
CA MET A 234 21.80 -1.74 -3.14
C MET A 234 22.58 -0.71 -3.96
N GLU A 235 23.06 -1.14 -5.12
CA GLU A 235 23.76 -0.27 -6.07
C GLU A 235 22.78 0.67 -6.75
N GLU A 236 23.13 1.95 -6.88
CA GLU A 236 22.24 2.96 -7.47
C GLU A 236 21.83 2.61 -8.90
N VAL A 237 22.71 1.97 -9.68
CA VAL A 237 22.40 1.51 -11.03
C VAL A 237 21.21 0.51 -11.04
N ASP A 238 21.11 -0.36 -10.05
CA ASP A 238 20.01 -1.33 -9.95
C ASP A 238 18.73 -0.67 -9.41
N VAL A 239 18.86 0.33 -8.53
CA VAL A 239 17.70 1.12 -8.04
C VAL A 239 17.02 1.87 -9.19
N TRP A 240 17.79 2.38 -10.15
CA TRP A 240 17.28 3.16 -11.29
C TRP A 240 17.07 2.34 -12.57
N ARG A 241 17.36 1.05 -12.53
CA ARG A 241 17.25 0.17 -13.70
C ARG A 241 15.82 0.15 -14.24
N GLY A 242 15.68 0.45 -15.54
CA GLY A 242 14.39 0.45 -16.23
C GLY A 242 13.38 1.49 -15.72
N ALA A 243 13.78 2.40 -14.82
CA ALA A 243 12.94 3.55 -14.47
C ALA A 243 12.81 4.47 -15.69
N GLY A 244 11.59 4.93 -15.97
CA GLY A 244 11.33 5.73 -17.16
C GLY A 244 9.95 6.38 -17.19
N PRO A 245 9.65 7.14 -18.26
CA PRO A 245 8.39 7.83 -18.40
C PRO A 245 7.24 6.85 -18.61
N ARG A 246 6.12 7.12 -17.96
CA ARG A 246 4.84 6.42 -18.13
C ARG A 246 3.70 7.41 -18.01
N ARG A 247 2.65 7.20 -18.79
CA ARG A 247 1.44 8.03 -18.70
C ARG A 247 0.54 7.51 -17.57
N LEU A 248 0.40 8.30 -16.51
CA LEU A 248 -0.46 8.02 -15.36
C LEU A 248 -1.42 9.18 -15.11
N LEU A 249 -2.70 8.89 -14.92
CA LEU A 249 -3.74 9.89 -14.64
C LEU A 249 -3.69 11.09 -15.62
N GLY A 250 -3.45 10.80 -16.90
CA GLY A 250 -3.39 11.81 -17.97
C GLY A 250 -2.08 12.61 -18.06
N ARG A 251 -1.09 12.35 -17.20
CA ARG A 251 0.21 13.05 -17.15
C ARG A 251 1.36 12.10 -17.40
N GLU A 252 2.45 12.60 -17.99
CA GLU A 252 3.70 11.86 -18.08
C GLU A 252 4.47 12.00 -16.75
N VAL A 253 4.84 10.86 -16.18
CA VAL A 253 5.54 10.77 -14.90
C VAL A 253 6.60 9.70 -15.02
N HIS A 254 7.81 9.96 -14.49
CA HIS A 254 8.83 8.93 -14.37
C HIS A 254 8.44 7.95 -13.26
N CYS A 255 8.53 6.67 -13.56
CA CYS A 255 8.12 5.57 -12.67
C CYS A 255 9.18 4.50 -12.58
N GLN A 256 9.16 3.77 -11.47
CA GLN A 256 9.92 2.52 -11.32
C GLN A 256 9.52 1.52 -12.44
N SER A 257 10.46 0.69 -12.90
CA SER A 257 10.14 -0.41 -13.81
C SER A 257 9.17 -1.40 -13.16
N LEU A 258 8.28 -2.02 -13.96
CA LEU A 258 7.30 -2.97 -13.40
C LEU A 258 7.97 -4.24 -12.86
N THR A 259 9.08 -4.64 -13.43
CA THR A 259 9.94 -5.71 -12.90
C THR A 259 10.43 -5.36 -11.50
N SER A 260 10.95 -4.14 -11.31
CA SER A 260 11.39 -3.66 -10.01
C SER A 260 10.23 -3.49 -9.02
N VAL A 261 9.05 -3.03 -9.48
CA VAL A 261 7.83 -2.99 -8.66
C VAL A 261 7.48 -4.36 -8.13
N LEU A 262 7.52 -5.40 -8.99
CA LEU A 262 7.14 -6.76 -8.62
C LEU A 262 8.09 -7.35 -7.55
N TRP A 263 9.40 -7.40 -7.85
CA TRP A 263 10.33 -8.03 -6.91
C TRP A 263 10.45 -7.26 -5.59
N PHE A 264 10.42 -5.92 -5.66
CA PHE A 264 10.50 -5.09 -4.46
C PHE A 264 9.25 -5.26 -3.58
N SER A 265 8.04 -5.26 -4.18
CA SER A 265 6.79 -5.47 -3.43
C SER A 265 6.76 -6.86 -2.79
N ALA A 266 7.17 -7.90 -3.52
CA ALA A 266 7.23 -9.26 -2.99
C ALA A 266 8.21 -9.38 -1.82
N ALA A 267 9.46 -8.90 -1.99
CA ALA A 267 10.46 -8.92 -0.94
C ALA A 267 9.97 -8.13 0.30
N ARG A 268 9.37 -6.95 0.10
CA ARG A 268 8.85 -6.12 1.18
C ARG A 268 7.73 -6.82 1.95
N ILE A 269 6.76 -7.44 1.28
CA ILE A 269 5.68 -8.21 1.93
C ILE A 269 6.27 -9.30 2.81
N TYR A 270 7.24 -10.04 2.29
CA TYR A 270 7.91 -11.11 3.05
C TYR A 270 8.55 -10.58 4.33
N PHE A 271 9.38 -9.54 4.21
CA PHE A 271 10.10 -9.00 5.36
C PHE A 271 9.17 -8.31 6.36
N GLU A 272 8.14 -7.59 5.93
CA GLU A 272 7.15 -7.00 6.84
C GLU A 272 6.36 -8.08 7.61
N ALA A 273 5.94 -9.13 6.93
CA ALA A 273 5.23 -10.25 7.57
C ALA A 273 6.11 -11.03 8.54
N TYR A 274 7.34 -11.35 8.12
CA TYR A 274 8.27 -12.15 8.91
C TYR A 274 8.87 -11.40 10.11
N GLN A 275 9.31 -10.14 9.89
CA GLN A 275 10.01 -9.36 10.93
C GLN A 275 9.05 -8.64 11.88
N HIS A 276 7.88 -8.24 11.39
CA HIS A 276 6.96 -7.38 12.12
C HIS A 276 5.59 -8.01 12.37
N GLY A 277 5.35 -9.23 11.89
CA GLY A 277 4.05 -9.88 12.01
C GLY A 277 2.91 -9.12 11.33
N THR A 278 3.23 -8.21 10.39
CA THR A 278 2.24 -7.37 9.72
C THR A 278 1.99 -7.87 8.30
N LEU A 279 0.72 -7.99 7.93
CA LEU A 279 0.31 -8.26 6.56
C LEU A 279 -0.73 -7.24 6.15
N LYS A 280 -0.48 -6.58 5.02
CA LYS A 280 -1.49 -5.75 4.35
C LYS A 280 -2.01 -6.52 3.15
N LEU A 281 -3.23 -7.00 3.21
CA LEU A 281 -3.85 -7.73 2.08
C LEU A 281 -3.87 -6.92 0.79
N GLN A 282 -3.99 -5.59 0.90
CA GLN A 282 -3.87 -4.68 -0.24
C GLN A 282 -2.60 -4.95 -1.06
N MET A 283 -1.45 -5.22 -0.42
CA MET A 283 -0.20 -5.46 -1.14
C MET A 283 -0.19 -6.79 -1.91
N LEU A 284 -0.88 -7.81 -1.41
CA LEU A 284 -1.07 -9.07 -2.16
C LEU A 284 -1.99 -8.85 -3.36
N GLY A 285 -3.06 -8.08 -3.18
CA GLY A 285 -3.95 -7.65 -4.27
C GLY A 285 -3.22 -6.82 -5.33
N ASP A 286 -2.29 -5.95 -4.93
CA ASP A 286 -1.45 -5.19 -5.85
C ASP A 286 -0.60 -6.11 -6.75
N ILE A 287 0.00 -7.17 -6.18
CA ILE A 287 0.81 -8.13 -6.96
C ILE A 287 -0.08 -8.93 -7.93
N ASP A 288 -1.25 -9.40 -7.48
CA ASP A 288 -2.19 -10.09 -8.37
C ASP A 288 -2.61 -9.20 -9.54
N ALA A 289 -2.98 -7.96 -9.26
CA ALA A 289 -3.36 -6.98 -10.29
C ALA A 289 -2.20 -6.67 -11.25
N LEU A 290 -0.99 -6.46 -10.74
CA LEU A 290 0.20 -6.21 -11.56
C LEU A 290 0.46 -7.37 -12.52
N LEU A 291 0.37 -8.61 -12.04
CA LEU A 291 0.60 -9.80 -12.86
C LEU A 291 -0.51 -10.02 -13.90
N ARG A 292 -1.76 -9.67 -13.60
CA ARG A 292 -2.88 -9.82 -14.56
C ARG A 292 -2.87 -8.74 -15.63
N LEU A 293 -2.52 -7.51 -15.27
CA LEU A 293 -2.59 -6.37 -16.18
C LEU A 293 -1.29 -6.15 -16.98
N HIS A 294 -0.16 -6.60 -16.44
CA HIS A 294 1.17 -6.25 -16.93
C HIS A 294 2.15 -7.43 -16.97
N ALA A 295 1.68 -8.68 -17.07
CA ALA A 295 2.55 -9.85 -17.10
C ALA A 295 3.61 -9.78 -18.22
N GLU A 296 3.24 -9.21 -19.38
CA GLU A 296 4.12 -9.09 -20.54
C GLU A 296 5.18 -8.00 -20.38
N ASP A 297 4.97 -7.05 -19.47
CA ASP A 297 5.92 -5.96 -19.16
C ASP A 297 6.98 -6.39 -18.11
N ILE A 298 6.89 -7.61 -17.57
CA ILE A 298 7.80 -8.14 -16.54
C ILE A 298 8.99 -8.83 -17.21
N ASP A 299 10.17 -8.30 -17.00
CA ASP A 299 11.43 -8.97 -17.37
C ASP A 299 11.82 -9.98 -16.29
N TRP A 300 11.37 -11.24 -16.48
CA TRP A 300 11.65 -12.33 -15.55
C TRP A 300 13.12 -12.66 -15.39
N PRO A 301 13.96 -12.68 -16.46
CA PRO A 301 15.42 -12.79 -16.35
C PRO A 301 16.03 -11.71 -15.46
N GLU A 302 15.63 -10.43 -15.61
CA GLU A 302 16.09 -9.33 -14.76
C GLU A 302 15.69 -9.56 -13.31
N LEU A 303 14.43 -9.94 -13.05
CA LEU A 303 13.93 -10.24 -11.70
C LEU A 303 14.78 -11.32 -11.03
N LEU A 304 15.06 -12.43 -11.74
CA LEU A 304 15.88 -13.53 -11.23
C LEU A 304 17.31 -13.08 -10.93
N ALA A 305 17.91 -12.27 -11.80
CA ALA A 305 19.25 -11.74 -11.61
C ALA A 305 19.36 -10.85 -10.37
N VAL A 306 18.40 -9.93 -10.17
CA VAL A 306 18.35 -9.05 -9.00
C VAL A 306 18.09 -9.86 -7.73
N ALA A 307 17.14 -10.80 -7.79
CA ALA A 307 16.81 -11.68 -6.66
C ALA A 307 18.03 -12.48 -6.18
N GLY A 308 18.81 -13.05 -7.10
CA GLY A 308 20.06 -13.76 -6.80
C GLY A 308 21.16 -12.84 -6.26
N LYS A 309 21.37 -11.66 -6.91
CA LYS A 309 22.40 -10.69 -6.51
C LYS A 309 22.22 -10.20 -5.07
N TYR A 310 20.99 -9.95 -4.63
CA TYR A 310 20.68 -9.38 -3.32
C TYR A 310 20.11 -10.38 -2.31
N GLY A 311 20.03 -11.67 -2.65
CA GLY A 311 19.57 -12.72 -1.75
C GLY A 311 18.06 -12.68 -1.46
N PHE A 312 17.23 -12.18 -2.39
CA PHE A 312 15.79 -12.07 -2.24
C PHE A 312 15.01 -13.25 -2.83
N SER A 313 15.67 -14.24 -3.41
CA SER A 313 15.02 -15.34 -4.14
C SER A 313 13.96 -16.05 -3.31
N ALA A 314 14.27 -16.45 -2.09
CA ALA A 314 13.33 -17.13 -1.19
C ALA A 314 12.13 -16.23 -0.83
N ALA A 315 12.38 -14.97 -0.49
CA ALA A 315 11.34 -14.01 -0.16
C ALA A 315 10.35 -13.81 -1.32
N ILE A 316 10.87 -13.65 -2.53
CA ILE A 316 10.06 -13.49 -3.74
C ILE A 316 9.32 -14.79 -4.05
N PHE A 317 9.96 -15.96 -3.95
CA PHE A 317 9.35 -17.27 -4.14
C PHE A 317 8.10 -17.43 -3.27
N TYR A 318 8.25 -17.25 -1.96
CA TYR A 318 7.15 -17.49 -1.02
C TYR A 318 5.96 -16.56 -1.28
N VAL A 319 6.19 -15.29 -1.56
CA VAL A 319 5.11 -14.34 -1.84
C VAL A 319 4.41 -14.66 -3.16
N LEU A 320 5.15 -14.89 -4.24
CA LEU A 320 4.57 -15.23 -5.55
C LEU A 320 3.81 -16.55 -5.50
N GLU A 321 4.31 -17.55 -4.78
CA GLU A 321 3.62 -18.82 -4.59
C GLU A 321 2.31 -18.63 -3.79
N GLN A 322 2.29 -17.77 -2.75
CA GLN A 322 1.06 -17.47 -2.03
C GLN A 322 0.04 -16.72 -2.90
N VAL A 323 0.47 -15.72 -3.65
CA VAL A 323 -0.42 -14.97 -4.58
C VAL A 323 -1.00 -15.92 -5.64
N ARG A 324 -0.18 -16.84 -6.17
CA ARG A 324 -0.65 -17.88 -7.09
C ARG A 324 -1.69 -18.81 -6.44
N ARG A 325 -1.45 -19.27 -5.21
CA ARG A 325 -2.38 -20.18 -4.50
C ARG A 325 -3.67 -19.51 -4.07
N LEU A 326 -3.60 -18.26 -3.61
CA LEU A 326 -4.76 -17.55 -3.06
C LEU A 326 -5.68 -16.98 -4.15
N PHE A 327 -5.08 -16.51 -5.26
CA PHE A 327 -5.79 -15.73 -6.27
C PHE A 327 -5.75 -16.38 -7.67
N ASP A 328 -5.06 -17.51 -7.83
CA ASP A 328 -4.79 -18.11 -9.16
C ASP A 328 -4.09 -17.08 -10.09
N ALA A 329 -3.13 -16.32 -9.53
CA ALA A 329 -2.39 -15.33 -10.27
C ALA A 329 -1.48 -15.99 -11.33
N PRO A 330 -1.26 -15.35 -12.49
CA PRO A 330 -0.51 -15.94 -13.62
C PRO A 330 1.01 -15.88 -13.41
N VAL A 331 1.51 -16.47 -12.32
CA VAL A 331 2.94 -16.59 -12.05
C VAL A 331 3.52 -17.76 -12.86
N PRO A 332 4.56 -17.54 -13.70
CA PRO A 332 5.15 -18.63 -14.47
C PRO A 332 5.80 -19.70 -13.57
N LEU A 333 5.37 -20.96 -13.71
CA LEU A 333 5.92 -22.06 -12.89
C LEU A 333 7.44 -22.23 -13.03
N LYS A 334 7.98 -21.94 -14.22
CA LYS A 334 9.43 -21.96 -14.46
C LYS A 334 10.16 -20.93 -13.61
N VAL A 335 9.58 -19.74 -13.40
CA VAL A 335 10.16 -18.70 -12.56
C VAL A 335 10.14 -19.15 -11.10
N LEU A 336 9.01 -19.70 -10.63
CA LEU A 336 8.93 -20.25 -9.28
C LEU A 336 9.97 -21.35 -9.03
N ALA A 337 10.17 -22.25 -10.01
CA ALA A 337 11.18 -23.31 -9.90
C ALA A 337 12.61 -22.75 -9.76
N LEU A 338 12.92 -21.63 -10.44
CA LEU A 338 14.23 -20.97 -10.37
C LEU A 338 14.43 -20.13 -9.10
N LEU A 339 13.35 -19.64 -8.48
CA LEU A 339 13.38 -18.88 -7.23
C LEU A 339 13.34 -19.80 -5.99
N MET A 340 12.93 -21.08 -6.18
CA MET A 340 12.73 -22.02 -5.07
C MET A 340 14.01 -22.14 -4.24
N PRO A 341 13.94 -21.92 -2.91
CA PRO A 341 15.09 -22.12 -2.05
C PRO A 341 15.51 -23.59 -2.04
N ASP A 342 16.82 -23.87 -1.99
CA ASP A 342 17.32 -25.23 -1.80
C ASP A 342 16.73 -25.85 -0.54
N GLN A 343 16.50 -27.16 -0.55
CA GLN A 343 15.88 -27.89 0.60
C GLN A 343 16.68 -27.79 1.91
N GLN A 344 17.90 -27.22 1.86
CA GLN A 344 18.71 -26.87 3.02
C GLN A 344 18.48 -25.40 3.47
N GLY A 345 17.47 -24.72 2.91
CA GLY A 345 17.08 -23.36 3.29
C GLY A 345 16.88 -23.22 4.80
N ARG A 346 17.16 -22.03 5.31
CA ARG A 346 17.14 -21.74 6.76
C ARG A 346 15.81 -22.21 7.36
N PRO A 347 15.80 -22.84 8.54
CA PRO A 347 14.59 -23.32 9.21
C PRO A 347 13.48 -22.27 9.31
N ASP A 348 13.87 -21.01 9.35
CA ASP A 348 13.00 -19.83 9.50
C ASP A 348 12.22 -19.48 8.22
N GLU A 349 12.64 -19.96 7.04
CA GLU A 349 11.99 -19.66 5.76
C GLU A 349 10.78 -20.58 5.45
N ALA A 350 10.67 -21.71 6.15
CA ALA A 350 9.63 -22.73 5.92
C ALA A 350 8.22 -22.28 6.34
N ASP A 351 8.11 -21.31 7.24
CA ASP A 351 6.83 -20.94 7.88
C ASP A 351 6.01 -19.88 7.15
N PHE A 352 6.52 -19.24 6.07
CA PHE A 352 5.80 -18.16 5.40
C PHE A 352 4.47 -18.60 4.79
N GLY A 353 4.36 -19.84 4.31
CA GLY A 353 3.12 -20.40 3.78
C GLY A 353 1.98 -20.45 4.80
N ASP A 354 2.31 -20.53 6.09
CA ASP A 354 1.36 -20.53 7.19
C ASP A 354 1.11 -19.14 7.79
N ILE A 355 1.93 -18.14 7.48
CA ILE A 355 1.78 -16.80 8.04
C ILE A 355 0.49 -16.15 7.55
N VAL A 356 0.16 -16.25 6.27
CA VAL A 356 -1.04 -15.62 5.71
C VAL A 356 -2.32 -16.12 6.38
N PRO A 357 -2.57 -17.44 6.49
CA PRO A 357 -3.70 -17.94 7.26
C PRO A 357 -3.69 -17.53 8.73
N LYS A 358 -2.53 -17.56 9.40
CA LYS A 358 -2.41 -17.12 10.79
C LYS A 358 -2.76 -15.64 10.96
N LEU A 359 -2.27 -14.76 10.08
CA LEU A 359 -2.56 -13.33 10.14
C LEU A 359 -4.01 -12.98 9.80
N LEU A 360 -4.71 -13.82 9.03
CA LEU A 360 -6.13 -13.68 8.74
C LEU A 360 -7.01 -14.17 9.89
N SER A 361 -6.53 -15.11 10.71
CA SER A 361 -7.32 -15.75 11.75
C SER A 361 -7.69 -14.80 12.90
N ARG A 362 -8.82 -15.08 13.57
CA ARG A 362 -9.28 -14.31 14.74
C ARG A 362 -8.32 -14.41 15.94
N THR A 363 -7.54 -15.48 16.04
CA THR A 363 -6.70 -15.78 17.20
C THR A 363 -5.54 -14.81 17.39
N VAL A 364 -5.08 -14.15 16.34
CA VAL A 364 -3.96 -13.17 16.41
C VAL A 364 -4.40 -11.82 16.96
N ILE A 365 -5.72 -11.59 17.14
CA ILE A 365 -6.27 -10.29 17.54
C ILE A 365 -6.12 -10.04 19.05
N SER A 366 -6.16 -11.07 19.89
CA SER A 366 -6.10 -10.92 21.32
C SER A 366 -4.76 -10.38 21.85
N ASP A 367 -3.66 -10.62 21.09
CA ASP A 367 -2.32 -10.24 21.54
C ASP A 367 -1.87 -8.86 21.03
N LEU A 368 -2.51 -8.32 19.98
CA LEU A 368 -2.19 -7.01 19.39
C LEU A 368 -3.01 -5.84 19.96
N GLN A 369 -4.05 -6.08 20.76
CA GLN A 369 -4.84 -5.04 21.41
C GLN A 369 -4.24 -4.53 22.73
N LEU A 370 -3.12 -5.10 23.20
CA LEU A 370 -2.49 -4.78 24.48
C LEU A 370 -1.08 -4.18 24.37
N ALA A 371 -0.65 -3.73 23.19
CA ALA A 371 0.62 -3.04 23.00
C ALA A 371 0.44 -1.59 22.53
#